data_95b241150eb571a33a282214881cadeb
#
_entry.id   95b241150eb571a33a282214881cadeb
#
_cell.length_a   1.000
_cell.length_b   1.000
_cell.length_c   1.000
_cell.angle_alpha   90.00
_cell.angle_beta   90.00
_cell.angle_gamma   90.00
#
_symmetry.space_group_name_H-M   'P 1'
#
loop_
_entity.id
_entity.type
_entity.pdbx_description
1 polymer ?
#
loop_
_entity_poly.entity_id
_entity_poly.type
_entity_poly.pdbx_seq_one_letter_code
_entity_poly.pdbx_strand_id
1 'polypeptide(L)'
;MSPLQLKIDYCPLIKAKQLNRLWHSILPDYETGFMPISVVCFSAEYKNIYYAVAIWNNPSSPSLVDKKYLELRRMAIAQDAPKNTASRMLKIMTQIIKKEYAGFEKLISYQDTSVHTGTIYKASGWVIGSISKGGQKMYGKHREVGTGQKNAPKIRWEKQIRQEKPHNKPFKNDEQREQLSLFTS
;
A
#
# COMPACT_ATOMS: atom_id res chain seq x y z
N MET A 1 -27.87 2.39 5.41
CA MET A 1 -27.16 1.87 4.22
C MET A 1 -26.17 0.78 4.63
N SER A 2 -26.05 -0.26 3.84
CA SER A 2 -25.07 -1.35 4.06
C SER A 2 -23.81 -1.08 3.24
N PRO A 3 -22.60 -1.48 3.71
CA PRO A 3 -21.39 -1.38 2.90
C PRO A 3 -21.46 -2.22 1.61
N LEU A 4 -22.33 -3.23 1.56
CA LEU A 4 -22.55 -4.06 0.36
C LEU A 4 -23.21 -3.29 -0.79
N GLN A 5 -23.90 -2.21 -0.50
CA GLN A 5 -24.55 -1.37 -1.51
C GLN A 5 -23.58 -0.37 -2.16
N LEU A 6 -22.40 -0.17 -1.58
CA LEU A 6 -21.39 0.71 -2.16
C LEU A 6 -20.80 0.09 -3.43
N LYS A 7 -20.90 0.79 -4.55
CA LYS A 7 -20.12 0.49 -5.75
C LYS A 7 -18.68 0.94 -5.50
N ILE A 8 -17.71 0.04 -5.66
CA ILE A 8 -16.29 0.35 -5.57
C ILE A 8 -15.73 0.25 -6.98
N ASP A 9 -15.22 1.36 -7.47
CA ASP A 9 -14.77 1.50 -8.84
C ASP A 9 -13.66 2.55 -8.95
N TYR A 10 -13.06 2.66 -10.13
CA TYR A 10 -12.07 3.70 -10.42
C TYR A 10 -12.65 5.10 -10.27
N CYS A 11 -11.81 6.02 -9.87
CA CYS A 11 -12.14 7.45 -9.91
C CYS A 11 -10.96 8.28 -10.41
N PRO A 12 -11.23 9.46 -11.00
CA PRO A 12 -10.16 10.37 -11.43
C PRO A 12 -9.31 10.84 -10.25
N LEU A 13 -8.00 11.01 -10.48
CA LEU A 13 -7.07 11.49 -9.45
C LEU A 13 -7.48 12.84 -8.84
N ILE A 14 -8.00 13.74 -9.65
CA ILE A 14 -8.49 15.05 -9.17
C ILE A 14 -9.60 14.85 -8.14
N LYS A 15 -10.57 13.99 -8.44
CA LYS A 15 -11.65 13.65 -7.50
C LYS A 15 -11.10 12.97 -6.24
N ALA A 16 -10.17 12.04 -6.40
CA ALA A 16 -9.54 11.35 -5.28
C ALA A 16 -8.81 12.33 -4.34
N LYS A 17 -8.08 13.30 -4.88
CA LYS A 17 -7.42 14.36 -4.10
C LYS A 17 -8.44 15.21 -3.33
N GLN A 18 -9.53 15.64 -3.98
CA GLN A 18 -10.59 16.41 -3.34
C GLN A 18 -11.21 15.68 -2.15
N LEU A 19 -11.59 14.41 -2.34
CA LEU A 19 -12.21 13.59 -1.31
C LEU A 19 -11.21 13.26 -0.17
N ASN A 20 -9.95 13.00 -0.51
CA ASN A 20 -8.91 12.81 0.49
C ASN A 20 -8.74 14.07 1.35
N ARG A 21 -8.69 15.24 0.74
CA ARG A 21 -8.59 16.52 1.47
C ARG A 21 -9.75 16.75 2.42
N LEU A 22 -10.94 16.33 2.02
CA LEU A 22 -12.16 16.47 2.83
C LEU A 22 -12.17 15.51 4.03
N TRP A 23 -11.66 14.29 3.89
CA TRP A 23 -11.89 13.22 4.88
C TRP A 23 -10.63 12.75 5.61
N HIS A 24 -9.44 13.02 5.10
CA HIS A 24 -8.20 12.53 5.72
C HIS A 24 -7.66 13.56 6.73
N SER A 25 -7.86 13.32 8.00
CA SER A 25 -7.53 14.27 9.08
C SER A 25 -6.03 14.54 9.24
N ILE A 26 -5.15 13.58 8.91
CA ILE A 26 -3.70 13.69 9.16
C ILE A 26 -2.93 14.11 7.92
N LEU A 27 -3.32 13.60 6.76
CA LEU A 27 -2.63 13.82 5.48
C LEU A 27 -3.65 14.25 4.41
N PRO A 28 -4.25 15.44 4.56
CA PRO A 28 -5.28 15.91 3.65
C PRO A 28 -4.76 16.09 2.23
N ASP A 29 -3.52 16.55 2.10
CA ASP A 29 -2.94 16.81 0.79
C ASP A 29 -2.22 15.57 0.24
N TYR A 30 -2.34 15.38 -1.05
CA TYR A 30 -1.63 14.36 -1.78
C TYR A 30 -0.97 14.96 -3.01
N GLU A 31 0.35 14.99 -2.99
CA GLU A 31 1.14 15.38 -4.14
C GLU A 31 1.73 14.14 -4.80
N THR A 32 1.54 14.05 -6.09
CA THR A 32 2.26 13.09 -6.93
C THR A 32 3.66 13.66 -7.11
N GLY A 33 4.70 13.09 -6.51
CA GLY A 33 6.07 13.50 -6.79
C GLY A 33 6.37 13.54 -8.30
N PHE A 34 7.58 13.94 -8.67
CA PHE A 34 8.01 14.20 -10.06
C PHE A 34 7.81 13.04 -11.06
N MET A 35 7.51 11.84 -10.61
CA MET A 35 7.30 10.65 -11.45
C MET A 35 6.07 9.85 -11.00
N PRO A 36 4.86 10.17 -11.47
CA PRO A 36 3.70 9.30 -11.27
C PRO A 36 3.76 8.16 -12.29
N ILE A 37 4.51 7.09 -12.02
CA ILE A 37 4.60 5.98 -12.96
C ILE A 37 3.28 5.19 -12.99
N SER A 38 2.56 5.13 -11.88
CA SER A 38 1.27 4.43 -11.83
C SER A 38 0.43 4.93 -10.65
N VAL A 39 -0.43 5.90 -10.89
CA VAL A 39 -1.42 6.31 -9.89
C VAL A 39 -2.75 5.66 -10.23
N VAL A 40 -3.26 4.85 -9.33
CA VAL A 40 -4.57 4.22 -9.44
C VAL A 40 -5.44 4.68 -8.29
N CYS A 41 -6.61 5.23 -8.61
CA CYS A 41 -7.52 5.72 -7.60
C CYS A 41 -8.85 4.98 -7.66
N PHE A 42 -9.42 4.71 -6.49
CA PHE A 42 -10.72 4.09 -6.34
C PHE A 42 -11.60 4.94 -5.42
N SER A 43 -12.89 4.87 -5.66
CA SER A 43 -13.90 5.42 -4.76
C SER A 43 -14.92 4.36 -4.37
N ALA A 44 -15.61 4.59 -3.26
CA ALA A 44 -16.80 3.86 -2.87
C ALA A 44 -17.98 4.82 -2.94
N GLU A 45 -18.99 4.47 -3.72
CA GLU A 45 -20.12 5.33 -4.08
C GLU A 45 -21.45 4.60 -3.92
N TYR A 46 -22.48 5.34 -3.53
CA TYR A 46 -23.87 4.88 -3.57
C TYR A 46 -24.79 6.05 -3.98
N LYS A 47 -25.59 5.84 -5.04
CA LYS A 47 -26.51 6.86 -5.58
C LYS A 47 -25.82 8.20 -5.86
N ASN A 48 -24.66 8.19 -6.51
CA ASN A 48 -23.83 9.35 -6.85
C ASN A 48 -23.25 10.12 -5.63
N ILE A 49 -23.29 9.52 -4.43
CA ILE A 49 -22.68 10.06 -3.22
C ILE A 49 -21.44 9.22 -2.89
N TYR A 50 -20.32 9.88 -2.72
CA TYR A 50 -19.05 9.24 -2.35
C TYR A 50 -18.95 9.04 -0.84
N TYR A 51 -18.42 7.90 -0.41
CA TYR A 51 -18.24 7.53 1.01
C TYR A 51 -16.81 7.15 1.36
N ALA A 52 -15.99 6.84 0.38
CA ALA A 52 -14.58 6.55 0.61
C ALA A 52 -13.76 6.77 -0.65
N VAL A 53 -12.47 6.96 -0.47
CA VAL A 53 -11.49 7.10 -1.54
C VAL A 53 -10.18 6.41 -1.17
N ALA A 54 -9.48 5.88 -2.16
CA ALA A 54 -8.16 5.30 -2.00
C ALA A 54 -7.25 5.72 -3.15
N ILE A 55 -5.98 6.02 -2.84
CA ILE A 55 -4.96 6.40 -3.81
C ILE A 55 -3.79 5.42 -3.68
N TRP A 56 -3.53 4.70 -4.76
CA TRP A 56 -2.43 3.78 -4.92
C TRP A 56 -1.35 4.38 -5.80
N ASN A 57 -0.09 4.12 -5.47
CA ASN A 57 1.06 4.59 -6.25
C ASN A 57 2.26 3.65 -6.04
N ASN A 58 3.33 3.91 -6.75
CA ASN A 58 4.61 3.25 -6.49
C ASN A 58 5.04 3.45 -5.03
N PRO A 59 5.81 2.50 -4.48
CA PRO A 59 6.33 2.62 -3.12
C PRO A 59 7.10 3.91 -2.90
N SER A 60 6.89 4.52 -1.71
CA SER A 60 7.64 5.71 -1.28
C SER A 60 9.08 5.38 -0.89
N SER A 61 9.35 4.14 -0.54
CA SER A 61 10.69 3.68 -0.20
C SER A 61 11.47 3.33 -1.47
N PRO A 62 12.62 3.98 -1.74
CA PRO A 62 13.43 3.66 -2.91
C PRO A 62 13.82 2.19 -3.01
N SER A 63 14.04 1.52 -1.87
CA SER A 63 14.40 0.10 -1.82
C SER A 63 13.27 -0.86 -2.25
N LEU A 64 12.07 -0.36 -2.46
CA LEU A 64 10.90 -1.13 -2.86
C LEU A 64 10.40 -0.81 -4.26
N VAL A 65 10.94 0.22 -4.92
CA VAL A 65 10.47 0.68 -6.24
C VAL A 65 10.60 -0.43 -7.29
N ASP A 66 11.72 -1.16 -7.28
CA ASP A 66 12.01 -2.20 -8.28
C ASP A 66 11.35 -3.55 -7.97
N LYS A 67 10.57 -3.64 -6.88
CA LYS A 67 10.04 -4.92 -6.37
C LYS A 67 8.63 -5.25 -6.86
N LYS A 68 8.13 -4.61 -7.92
CA LYS A 68 6.76 -4.85 -8.43
C LYS A 68 5.69 -4.74 -7.33
N TYR A 69 5.89 -3.80 -6.40
CA TYR A 69 4.95 -3.50 -5.33
C TYR A 69 4.11 -2.28 -5.70
N LEU A 70 2.84 -2.30 -5.28
CA LEU A 70 1.96 -1.15 -5.34
C LEU A 70 1.59 -0.74 -3.91
N GLU A 71 1.77 0.55 -3.58
CA GLU A 71 1.52 1.07 -2.24
C GLU A 71 0.18 1.80 -2.15
N LEU A 72 -0.65 1.42 -1.19
CA LEU A 72 -1.79 2.23 -0.78
C LEU A 72 -1.27 3.44 0.01
N ARG A 73 -1.22 4.58 -0.67
CA ARG A 73 -0.67 5.83 -0.13
C ARG A 73 -1.66 6.58 0.73
N ARG A 74 -2.93 6.55 0.37
CA ARG A 74 -4.03 7.24 1.06
C ARG A 74 -5.27 6.38 1.02
N MET A 75 -5.99 6.41 2.12
CA MET A 75 -7.35 5.91 2.21
C MET A 75 -8.12 6.83 3.15
N ALA A 76 -9.15 7.46 2.65
CA ALA A 76 -9.99 8.35 3.42
C ALA A 76 -11.45 7.88 3.36
N ILE A 77 -12.12 7.92 4.50
CA ILE A 77 -13.47 7.41 4.69
C ILE A 77 -14.33 8.56 5.23
N ALA A 78 -15.47 8.79 4.62
CA ALA A 78 -16.45 9.76 5.11
C ALA A 78 -16.98 9.34 6.50
N GLN A 79 -17.30 10.31 7.33
CA GLN A 79 -17.74 10.05 8.71
C GLN A 79 -19.04 9.24 8.77
N ASP A 80 -19.92 9.45 7.80
CA ASP A 80 -21.21 8.78 7.65
C ASP A 80 -21.16 7.49 6.84
N ALA A 81 -19.96 7.05 6.43
CA ALA A 81 -19.79 5.81 5.70
C ALA A 81 -20.19 4.60 6.54
N PRO A 82 -20.84 3.58 5.95
CA PRO A 82 -21.20 2.36 6.67
C PRO A 82 -19.99 1.68 7.31
N LYS A 83 -20.21 1.03 8.46
CA LYS A 83 -19.17 0.18 9.07
C LYS A 83 -18.60 -0.83 8.06
N ASN A 84 -17.31 -1.14 8.18
CA ASN A 84 -16.58 -2.05 7.30
C ASN A 84 -16.37 -1.57 5.84
N THR A 85 -16.69 -0.34 5.50
CA THR A 85 -16.41 0.23 4.18
C THR A 85 -14.94 0.09 3.80
N ALA A 86 -14.02 0.43 4.71
CA ALA A 86 -12.58 0.37 4.45
C ALA A 86 -12.09 -1.05 4.15
N SER A 87 -12.44 -2.04 4.97
CA SER A 87 -12.01 -3.42 4.78
C SER A 87 -12.63 -4.05 3.52
N ARG A 88 -13.89 -3.74 3.22
CA ARG A 88 -14.54 -4.16 1.99
C ARG A 88 -13.86 -3.53 0.77
N MET A 89 -13.56 -2.24 0.84
CA MET A 89 -12.88 -1.52 -0.24
C MET A 89 -11.49 -2.11 -0.49
N LEU A 90 -10.70 -2.37 0.56
CA LEU A 90 -9.40 -3.05 0.44
C LEU A 90 -9.51 -4.40 -0.27
N LYS A 91 -10.50 -5.20 0.09
CA LYS A 91 -10.71 -6.53 -0.50
C LYS A 91 -11.05 -6.45 -1.99
N ILE A 92 -11.95 -5.56 -2.37
CA ILE A 92 -12.37 -5.39 -3.77
C ILE A 92 -11.25 -4.79 -4.61
N MET A 93 -10.58 -3.72 -4.14
CA MET A 93 -9.42 -3.14 -4.84
C MET A 93 -8.32 -4.17 -5.07
N THR A 94 -8.02 -5.01 -4.06
CA THR A 94 -7.06 -6.11 -4.22
C THR A 94 -7.43 -7.04 -5.37
N GLN A 95 -8.72 -7.37 -5.52
CA GLN A 95 -9.19 -8.24 -6.61
C GLN A 95 -9.08 -7.55 -7.97
N ILE A 96 -9.47 -6.28 -8.07
CA ILE A 96 -9.36 -5.50 -9.31
C ILE A 96 -7.89 -5.37 -9.72
N ILE A 97 -7.02 -4.95 -8.79
CA ILE A 97 -5.59 -4.80 -9.07
C ILE A 97 -4.96 -6.14 -9.48
N LYS A 98 -5.31 -7.22 -8.80
CA LYS A 98 -4.84 -8.56 -9.18
C LYS A 98 -5.27 -8.93 -10.60
N LYS A 99 -6.49 -8.61 -11.00
CA LYS A 99 -7.02 -8.94 -12.33
C LYS A 99 -6.41 -8.08 -13.43
N GLU A 100 -6.32 -6.78 -13.21
CA GLU A 100 -6.08 -5.81 -14.29
C GLU A 100 -4.61 -5.33 -14.39
N TYR A 101 -3.84 -5.43 -13.29
CA TYR A 101 -2.46 -4.95 -13.25
C TYR A 101 -1.45 -6.10 -13.11
N ALA A 102 -1.13 -6.75 -14.23
CA ALA A 102 -0.23 -7.91 -14.26
C ALA A 102 1.20 -7.61 -13.77
N GLY A 103 1.62 -6.34 -13.80
CA GLY A 103 2.96 -5.90 -13.39
C GLY A 103 3.22 -5.93 -11.89
N PHE A 104 2.18 -6.00 -11.05
CA PHE A 104 2.34 -6.01 -9.61
C PHE A 104 2.20 -7.42 -9.03
N GLU A 105 3.05 -7.74 -8.08
CA GLU A 105 3.09 -9.02 -7.36
C GLU A 105 2.58 -8.89 -5.92
N LYS A 106 2.80 -7.72 -5.30
CA LYS A 106 2.46 -7.47 -3.91
C LYS A 106 1.87 -6.08 -3.70
N LEU A 107 0.88 -5.99 -2.83
CA LEU A 107 0.34 -4.74 -2.34
C LEU A 107 0.90 -4.45 -0.96
N ILE A 108 1.23 -3.18 -0.70
CA ILE A 108 1.72 -2.73 0.60
C ILE A 108 0.96 -1.50 1.08
N SER A 109 0.93 -1.30 2.39
CA SER A 109 0.42 -0.09 3.02
C SER A 109 1.07 0.13 4.37
N TYR A 110 1.20 1.39 4.78
CA TYR A 110 1.78 1.76 6.07
C TYR A 110 0.71 2.26 7.02
N GLN A 111 0.62 1.59 8.15
CA GLN A 111 -0.23 2.00 9.27
C GLN A 111 0.60 2.83 10.25
N ASP A 112 0.09 3.99 10.63
CA ASP A 112 0.54 4.71 11.82
C ASP A 112 -0.13 4.10 13.05
N THR A 113 0.66 3.53 13.94
CA THR A 113 0.15 2.82 15.13
C THR A 113 -0.37 3.75 16.21
N SER A 114 -0.04 5.04 16.16
CA SER A 114 -0.57 6.04 17.09
C SER A 114 -2.03 6.40 16.81
N VAL A 115 -2.52 6.10 15.61
CA VAL A 115 -3.85 6.52 15.13
C VAL A 115 -4.76 5.34 14.81
N HIS A 116 -4.19 4.23 14.33
CA HIS A 116 -4.95 3.10 13.79
C HIS A 116 -4.57 1.78 14.44
N THR A 117 -5.55 0.90 14.60
CA THR A 117 -5.36 -0.45 15.18
C THR A 117 -5.01 -1.52 14.13
N GLY A 118 -5.06 -1.20 12.84
CA GLY A 118 -4.80 -2.13 11.74
C GLY A 118 -5.93 -3.12 11.45
N THR A 119 -7.09 -2.97 12.08
CA THR A 119 -8.24 -3.87 11.93
C THR A 119 -8.68 -4.05 10.48
N ILE A 120 -8.64 -2.98 9.67
CA ILE A 120 -9.03 -3.04 8.25
C ILE A 120 -8.15 -3.99 7.44
N TYR A 121 -6.85 -4.03 7.73
CA TYR A 121 -5.89 -4.91 7.06
C TYR A 121 -6.10 -6.37 7.46
N LYS A 122 -6.24 -6.64 8.76
CA LYS A 122 -6.53 -7.98 9.30
C LYS A 122 -7.83 -8.53 8.69
N ALA A 123 -8.91 -7.72 8.70
CA ALA A 123 -10.21 -8.09 8.13
C ALA A 123 -10.17 -8.35 6.62
N SER A 124 -9.20 -7.78 5.92
CA SER A 124 -9.00 -7.98 4.47
C SER A 124 -7.98 -9.08 4.14
N GLY A 125 -7.46 -9.77 5.17
CA GLY A 125 -6.50 -10.86 5.03
C GLY A 125 -5.10 -10.40 4.60
N TRP A 126 -4.68 -9.22 5.04
CA TRP A 126 -3.31 -8.73 4.91
C TRP A 126 -2.48 -9.22 6.09
N VAL A 127 -1.18 -9.36 5.89
CA VAL A 127 -0.21 -9.78 6.90
C VAL A 127 0.79 -8.68 7.21
N ILE A 128 1.41 -8.75 8.38
CA ILE A 128 2.48 -7.82 8.77
C ILE A 128 3.75 -8.23 8.02
N GLY A 129 4.29 -7.31 7.21
CA GLY A 129 5.55 -7.50 6.50
C GLY A 129 6.76 -6.94 7.25
N SER A 130 6.59 -5.80 7.93
CA SER A 130 7.65 -5.23 8.77
C SER A 130 7.09 -4.24 9.79
N ILE A 131 7.85 -4.03 10.85
CA ILE A 131 7.55 -3.05 11.90
C ILE A 131 8.75 -2.11 12.02
N SER A 132 8.52 -0.80 11.90
CA SER A 132 9.52 0.22 12.19
C SER A 132 9.25 0.83 13.55
N LYS A 133 10.30 0.98 14.37
CA LYS A 133 10.17 1.51 15.73
C LYS A 133 9.88 3.02 15.77
N GLY A 134 9.86 3.69 14.63
CA GLY A 134 9.91 5.14 14.59
C GLY A 134 11.31 5.63 15.00
N GLY A 135 11.53 6.91 15.01
CA GLY A 135 12.78 7.51 15.42
C GLY A 135 13.20 8.65 14.49
N GLN A 136 13.95 9.60 15.01
CA GLN A 136 14.55 10.65 14.20
C GLN A 136 15.63 10.02 13.32
N LYS A 137 15.33 9.84 12.03
CA LYS A 137 16.41 9.70 11.07
C LYS A 137 17.03 11.08 10.92
N MET A 138 18.21 11.27 11.47
CA MET A 138 19.06 12.41 11.15
C MET A 138 19.48 12.29 9.68
N TYR A 139 18.66 12.78 8.80
CA TYR A 139 19.10 13.15 7.47
C TYR A 139 19.75 14.53 7.58
N GLY A 140 20.99 14.63 7.13
CA GLY A 140 21.93 15.73 7.23
C GLY A 140 21.35 17.15 7.42
N LYS A 141 22.15 18.05 7.95
CA LYS A 141 21.93 19.40 8.48
C LYS A 141 21.07 20.39 7.66
N HIS A 142 20.46 20.02 6.55
CA HIS A 142 19.79 20.92 5.61
C HIS A 142 18.39 20.51 5.15
N ARG A 143 17.74 19.53 5.80
CA ARG A 143 16.32 19.30 5.55
C ARG A 143 15.54 19.79 6.74
N GLU A 144 14.94 20.96 6.61
CA GLU A 144 13.83 21.35 7.46
C GLU A 144 12.83 20.21 7.46
N VAL A 145 12.48 19.72 8.64
CA VAL A 145 11.47 18.68 8.84
C VAL A 145 10.15 19.31 8.44
N GLY A 146 9.85 19.26 7.16
CA GLY A 146 8.55 19.64 6.64
C GLY A 146 7.50 18.76 7.30
N THR A 147 6.55 19.42 7.93
CA THR A 147 5.26 18.90 8.38
C THR A 147 5.31 17.77 9.41
N GLY A 148 5.14 18.10 10.63
CA GLY A 148 4.55 17.50 11.83
C GLY A 148 4.18 16.01 11.93
N GLN A 149 4.56 15.15 11.00
CA GLN A 149 4.48 13.71 11.19
C GLN A 149 5.55 13.32 12.21
N LYS A 150 5.15 13.23 13.47
CA LYS A 150 5.94 12.55 14.48
C LYS A 150 6.38 11.22 13.88
N ASN A 151 7.66 10.87 14.06
CA ASN A 151 8.21 9.57 13.65
C ASN A 151 7.59 8.44 14.48
N ALA A 152 6.29 8.28 14.37
CA ALA A 152 5.54 7.23 15.05
C ALA A 152 5.96 5.86 14.51
N PRO A 153 5.93 4.83 15.33
CA PRO A 153 6.10 3.47 14.88
C PRO A 153 5.10 3.15 13.76
N LYS A 154 5.59 2.51 12.71
CA LYS A 154 4.74 2.14 11.56
C LYS A 154 4.78 0.64 11.33
N ILE A 155 3.63 0.07 11.02
CA ILE A 155 3.50 -1.30 10.55
C ILE A 155 3.31 -1.25 9.05
N ARG A 156 4.18 -1.94 8.30
CA ARG A 156 3.93 -2.22 6.89
C ARG A 156 3.10 -3.48 6.77
N TRP A 157 1.92 -3.33 6.22
CA TRP A 157 1.03 -4.41 5.86
C TRP A 157 1.29 -4.84 4.42
N GLU A 158 1.18 -6.14 4.15
CA GLU A 158 1.43 -6.72 2.85
C GLU A 158 0.31 -7.67 2.44
N LYS A 159 0.01 -7.69 1.14
CA LYS A 159 -0.90 -8.65 0.52
C LYS A 159 -0.26 -9.20 -0.74
N GLN A 160 0.11 -10.46 -0.73
CA GLN A 160 0.55 -11.17 -1.94
C GLN A 160 -0.64 -11.33 -2.88
N ILE A 161 -0.51 -10.91 -4.13
CA ILE A 161 -1.55 -11.02 -5.15
C ILE A 161 -1.15 -11.96 -6.30
N ARG A 162 0.15 -12.23 -6.46
CA ARG A 162 0.69 -13.25 -7.37
C ARG A 162 1.83 -13.97 -6.69
N GLN A 163 2.09 -15.22 -7.10
CA GLN A 163 3.28 -15.94 -6.66
C GLN A 163 4.51 -15.20 -7.17
N GLU A 164 5.49 -14.99 -6.29
CA GLU A 164 6.82 -14.60 -6.72
C GLU A 164 7.31 -15.72 -7.63
N LYS A 165 7.65 -15.40 -8.88
CA LYS A 165 8.40 -16.35 -9.70
C LYS A 165 9.66 -16.68 -8.92
N PRO A 166 10.00 -17.96 -8.73
CA PRO A 166 11.24 -18.29 -8.06
C PRO A 166 12.34 -17.51 -8.76
N HIS A 167 13.02 -16.66 -8.02
CA HIS A 167 14.23 -16.03 -8.52
C HIS A 167 15.18 -17.19 -8.72
N ASN A 168 15.39 -17.60 -9.97
CA ASN A 168 16.57 -18.35 -10.34
C ASN A 168 17.74 -17.40 -10.07
N LYS A 169 18.19 -17.35 -8.80
CA LYS A 169 19.54 -16.88 -8.53
C LYS A 169 20.43 -17.84 -9.30
N PRO A 170 21.20 -17.37 -10.28
CA PRO A 170 22.22 -18.24 -10.84
C PRO A 170 23.03 -18.70 -9.63
N PHE A 171 23.17 -20.01 -9.48
CA PHE A 171 24.05 -20.59 -8.50
C PHE A 171 25.42 -19.95 -8.72
N LYS A 172 25.83 -19.07 -7.82
CA LYS A 172 27.21 -18.69 -7.73
C LYS A 172 27.91 -19.94 -7.21
N ASN A 173 28.74 -20.47 -8.08
CA ASN A 173 29.80 -21.47 -7.87
C ASN A 173 29.48 -22.85 -8.44
N ASP A 174 29.91 -23.03 -9.68
CA ASP A 174 30.20 -24.36 -10.24
C ASP A 174 31.28 -25.12 -9.41
N GLU A 175 32.09 -24.41 -8.64
CA GLU A 175 33.12 -25.00 -7.75
C GLU A 175 32.54 -25.82 -6.60
N GLN A 176 31.32 -25.54 -6.12
CA GLN A 176 30.71 -26.38 -5.07
C GLN A 176 30.02 -27.64 -5.60
N ARG A 177 29.76 -27.73 -6.88
CA ARG A 177 29.22 -28.95 -7.50
C ARG A 177 30.27 -30.02 -7.66
N GLU A 178 31.51 -29.66 -7.95
CA GLU A 178 32.61 -30.62 -8.05
C GLU A 178 33.00 -31.25 -6.72
N GLN A 179 32.94 -30.48 -5.63
CA GLN A 179 33.24 -31.00 -4.29
C GLN A 179 32.22 -32.01 -3.77
N LEU A 180 30.95 -31.88 -4.14
CA LEU A 180 29.90 -32.82 -3.71
C LEU A 180 29.93 -34.14 -4.49
N SER A 181 30.44 -34.13 -5.73
CA SER A 181 30.57 -35.35 -6.53
C SER A 181 31.71 -36.26 -6.07
N LEU A 182 32.71 -35.72 -5.36
CA LEU A 182 33.85 -36.48 -4.85
C LEU A 182 33.56 -37.23 -3.52
N PHE A 183 32.42 -36.95 -2.88
CA PHE A 183 32.02 -37.62 -1.63
C PHE A 183 30.93 -38.68 -1.80
N THR A 184 30.49 -38.95 -3.03
CA THR A 184 29.45 -39.95 -3.35
C THR A 184 29.98 -41.09 -4.25
N SER A 185 31.28 -41.28 -4.28
CA SER A 185 31.92 -42.45 -4.98
C SER A 185 32.46 -43.40 -3.96
#